data_ca1b751846ab75ba5856e7d396c974fd
#
_entry.id   ca1b751846ab75ba5856e7d396c974fd
#
_cell.length_a   1.000
_cell.length_b   1.000
_cell.length_c   1.000
_cell.angle_alpha   90.00
_cell.angle_beta   90.00
_cell.angle_gamma   90.00
#
_symmetry.space_group_name_H-M   'P 1'
#
loop_
_entity.id
_entity.type
_entity.pdbx_description
1 polymer ?
#
loop_
_entity_poly.entity_id
_entity_poly.type
_entity_poly.pdbx_seq_one_letter_code
_entity_poly.pdbx_strand_id
1 'polypeptide(L)'
;MDPFQSRLQQRALRNPYKPHADNTSVRVKMGLGVLFFVGIVMFFNSGPASGTVVAPKLRQDGGGRYAALAVLPPTPMSVMTFNVRFASANDGWNSWDYRKEHLIDLINRYKPSVMGTQEGLKDQLAEIHANLHGNYERFGVEREANGEFEQIFYDTDVVTKLDGGNYWLSDNPEVPGVTAWDAPCVRMVTWCKFELKATRQQFVFINTQFDHRSELSRVNSAKLIWRRIQDTWQPDMPVFVVGDFNTYRHTSVYSYLTTDAAGPRFAEAWKTADKTIGDVSYTYHGWAGVDNDGEKAADVVRAANHIDWILYRPTTMKVLSTQVVTESRNGRYPSDHYPIHANILFPSTKDVPV
;
A
#
# COMPACT_ATOMS: atom_id res chain seq x y z
N MET A 1 25.06 -12.40 12.28
CA MET A 1 24.83 -11.25 11.33
C MET A 1 25.19 -11.77 9.96
N ASP A 2 24.24 -11.69 9.02
CA ASP A 2 24.50 -12.01 7.63
C ASP A 2 25.57 -11.05 7.12
N PRO A 3 26.67 -11.55 6.49
CA PRO A 3 27.72 -10.71 5.91
C PRO A 3 27.22 -9.68 4.92
N PHE A 4 26.04 -9.90 4.39
CA PHE A 4 25.34 -9.04 3.45
C PHE A 4 24.73 -7.80 4.13
N GLN A 5 24.03 -7.94 5.23
CA GLN A 5 23.47 -6.83 6.02
C GLN A 5 24.57 -5.94 6.63
N SER A 6 25.68 -6.53 7.05
CA SER A 6 26.82 -5.75 7.58
C SER A 6 27.52 -4.90 6.50
N ARG A 7 27.57 -5.37 5.26
CA ARG A 7 28.16 -4.62 4.14
C ARG A 7 27.28 -3.46 3.68
N LEU A 8 25.94 -3.62 3.72
CA LEU A 8 25.01 -2.54 3.41
C LEU A 8 25.05 -1.43 4.46
N GLN A 9 25.11 -1.78 5.74
CA GLN A 9 25.26 -0.79 6.82
C GLN A 9 26.58 -0.04 6.77
N GLN A 10 27.70 -0.70 6.47
CA GLN A 10 29.00 -0.05 6.32
C GLN A 10 29.08 0.87 5.06
N ARG A 11 28.28 0.59 4.04
CA ARG A 11 28.22 1.40 2.81
C ARG A 11 27.38 2.66 2.95
N ALA A 12 26.29 2.61 3.70
CA ALA A 12 25.45 3.78 4.01
C ALA A 12 26.24 4.88 4.74
N LEU A 13 27.31 4.50 5.45
CA LEU A 13 28.21 5.42 6.17
C LEU A 13 29.27 6.09 5.27
N ARG A 14 29.41 5.70 4.00
CA ARG A 14 30.35 6.27 3.04
C ARG A 14 29.65 7.09 1.97
N ASN A 15 29.02 8.17 2.36
CA ASN A 15 28.47 9.13 1.40
C ASN A 15 29.54 10.19 1.06
N PRO A 16 29.97 10.36 -0.21
CA PRO A 16 31.02 11.30 -0.61
C PRO A 16 30.55 12.76 -0.76
N TYR A 17 29.33 13.10 -0.38
CA TYR A 17 28.82 14.45 -0.55
C TYR A 17 29.28 15.39 0.58
N LYS A 18 30.39 16.12 0.37
CA LYS A 18 30.74 17.34 1.13
C LYS A 18 30.02 18.52 0.50
N PRO A 19 29.31 19.35 1.25
CA PRO A 19 28.75 20.59 0.71
C PRO A 19 29.87 21.57 0.41
N HIS A 20 29.97 22.02 -0.84
CA HIS A 20 30.70 23.25 -1.17
C HIS A 20 29.92 24.46 -0.67
N ALA A 21 30.50 25.21 0.23
CA ALA A 21 30.00 26.52 0.60
C ALA A 21 30.41 27.52 -0.50
N ASP A 22 29.50 27.89 -1.37
CA ASP A 22 29.66 29.03 -2.27
C ASP A 22 28.90 30.23 -1.71
N ASN A 23 29.73 31.17 -1.25
CA ASN A 23 29.33 32.51 -0.86
C ASN A 23 29.28 33.39 -2.10
N THR A 24 28.12 33.49 -2.76
CA THR A 24 27.87 34.53 -3.75
C THR A 24 26.55 35.22 -3.47
N SER A 25 26.66 36.40 -2.90
CA SER A 25 25.55 37.35 -2.74
C SER A 25 25.17 37.93 -4.12
N VAL A 26 24.01 37.53 -4.64
CA VAL A 26 23.42 38.18 -5.83
C VAL A 26 22.32 39.13 -5.35
N ARG A 27 22.61 40.44 -5.56
CA ARG A 27 21.61 41.51 -5.41
C ARG A 27 20.62 41.42 -6.57
N VAL A 28 19.36 41.13 -6.29
CA VAL A 28 18.28 41.21 -7.28
C VAL A 28 17.64 42.59 -7.20
N LYS A 29 17.74 43.34 -8.32
CA LYS A 29 16.98 44.58 -8.55
C LYS A 29 15.56 44.21 -8.91
N MET A 30 14.60 44.72 -8.15
CA MET A 30 13.19 44.68 -8.52
C MET A 30 12.90 45.56 -9.73
N GLY A 31 12.40 44.94 -10.80
CA GLY A 31 11.78 45.66 -11.93
C GLY A 31 10.28 45.33 -11.94
N LEU A 32 9.45 46.36 -11.75
CA LEU A 32 8.00 46.24 -11.92
C LEU A 32 7.70 46.16 -13.43
N GLY A 33 7.13 45.04 -13.87
CA GLY A 33 6.55 44.86 -15.21
C GLY A 33 5.16 44.30 -15.10
N VAL A 34 4.17 45.15 -15.35
CA VAL A 34 2.76 44.75 -15.46
C VAL A 34 2.55 44.19 -16.87
N LEU A 35 2.24 42.93 -16.97
CA LEU A 35 1.80 42.30 -18.22
C LEU A 35 0.37 41.79 -18.07
N PHE A 36 -0.54 42.45 -18.80
CA PHE A 36 -1.90 42.00 -19.04
C PHE A 36 -1.88 40.76 -19.95
N PHE A 37 -2.31 39.62 -19.48
CA PHE A 37 -2.66 38.48 -20.31
C PHE A 37 -4.18 38.44 -20.51
N VAL A 38 -4.61 38.70 -21.72
CA VAL A 38 -5.99 38.44 -22.19
C VAL A 38 -6.05 36.94 -22.49
N GLY A 39 -6.69 36.18 -21.63
CA GLY A 39 -6.96 34.76 -21.86
C GLY A 39 -8.15 34.56 -22.79
N ILE A 40 -7.88 34.02 -23.96
CA ILE A 40 -8.96 33.51 -24.85
C ILE A 40 -9.40 32.15 -24.27
N VAL A 41 -10.63 32.11 -23.73
CA VAL A 41 -11.30 30.87 -23.34
C VAL A 41 -11.94 30.28 -24.62
N MET A 42 -11.32 29.21 -25.14
CA MET A 42 -11.92 28.36 -26.14
C MET A 42 -12.87 27.36 -25.47
N PHE A 43 -14.16 27.53 -25.63
CA PHE A 43 -15.15 26.52 -25.31
C PHE A 43 -15.10 25.40 -26.35
N PHE A 44 -14.56 24.24 -25.99
CA PHE A 44 -14.83 23.02 -26.74
C PHE A 44 -16.21 22.49 -26.35
N ASN A 45 -17.14 22.63 -27.27
CA ASN A 45 -18.49 22.09 -27.17
C ASN A 45 -18.42 20.59 -27.50
N SER A 46 -18.16 19.72 -26.49
CA SER A 46 -18.33 18.29 -26.62
C SER A 46 -19.81 17.97 -26.36
N GLY A 47 -20.53 17.63 -27.41
CA GLY A 47 -21.93 17.19 -27.35
C GLY A 47 -22.08 15.95 -26.42
N PRO A 48 -23.29 15.73 -25.88
CA PRO A 48 -23.53 14.63 -24.96
C PRO A 48 -23.42 13.30 -25.69
N ALA A 49 -22.54 12.40 -25.18
CA ALA A 49 -22.59 11.02 -25.56
C ALA A 49 -23.94 10.44 -25.15
N SER A 50 -24.75 10.03 -26.13
CA SER A 50 -26.02 9.36 -25.93
C SER A 50 -25.77 7.94 -25.36
N GLY A 51 -25.54 7.86 -24.07
CA GLY A 51 -25.64 6.60 -23.36
C GLY A 51 -27.11 6.22 -23.22
N THR A 52 -27.53 5.16 -23.89
CA THR A 52 -28.86 4.59 -23.74
C THR A 52 -29.09 4.20 -22.29
N VAL A 53 -29.88 5.01 -21.57
CA VAL A 53 -30.33 4.67 -20.22
C VAL A 53 -31.30 3.51 -20.32
N VAL A 54 -30.86 2.29 -20.05
CA VAL A 54 -31.74 1.13 -19.95
C VAL A 54 -32.55 1.29 -18.65
N ALA A 55 -33.86 1.43 -18.78
CA ALA A 55 -34.74 1.54 -17.64
C ALA A 55 -34.64 0.29 -16.74
N PRO A 56 -34.62 0.42 -15.39
CA PRO A 56 -34.51 -0.70 -14.47
C PRO A 56 -35.76 -1.59 -14.57
N LYS A 57 -35.53 -2.93 -14.59
CA LYS A 57 -36.63 -3.89 -14.45
C LYS A 57 -37.22 -3.78 -13.04
N LEU A 58 -38.51 -3.48 -12.96
CA LEU A 58 -39.26 -3.43 -11.72
C LEU A 58 -39.64 -4.85 -11.29
N ARG A 59 -39.33 -5.22 -10.06
CA ARG A 59 -39.85 -6.43 -9.42
C ARG A 59 -41.03 -6.05 -8.53
N GLN A 60 -42.12 -6.72 -8.70
CA GLN A 60 -43.36 -6.45 -7.94
C GLN A 60 -43.35 -7.24 -6.65
N ASP A 61 -43.20 -6.59 -5.51
CA ASP A 61 -43.46 -7.21 -4.22
C ASP A 61 -44.95 -7.13 -3.92
N GLY A 62 -45.48 -8.19 -3.27
CA GLY A 62 -46.93 -8.41 -3.06
C GLY A 62 -47.68 -7.32 -2.29
N GLY A 63 -47.14 -6.10 -2.17
CA GLY A 63 -47.77 -4.96 -1.49
C GLY A 63 -47.87 -3.70 -2.34
N GLY A 64 -47.65 -3.78 -3.66
CA GLY A 64 -47.90 -2.65 -4.58
C GLY A 64 -46.89 -1.51 -4.53
N ARG A 65 -45.76 -1.66 -3.82
CA ARG A 65 -44.64 -0.70 -3.85
C ARG A 65 -43.51 -1.26 -4.67
N TYR A 66 -43.16 -0.55 -5.74
CA TYR A 66 -41.99 -0.86 -6.56
C TYR A 66 -40.76 -0.21 -5.92
N ALA A 67 -39.91 -0.98 -5.30
CA ALA A 67 -38.58 -0.53 -4.96
C ALA A 67 -37.69 -0.69 -6.21
N ALA A 68 -37.34 0.41 -6.86
CA ALA A 68 -36.27 0.38 -7.84
C ALA A 68 -34.97 0.09 -7.09
N LEU A 69 -34.39 -1.09 -7.30
CA LEU A 69 -33.01 -1.35 -6.84
C LEU A 69 -32.12 -0.37 -7.61
N ALA A 70 -31.66 0.67 -6.91
CA ALA A 70 -30.73 1.62 -7.50
C ALA A 70 -29.45 0.86 -7.84
N VAL A 71 -29.15 0.80 -9.14
CA VAL A 71 -27.88 0.27 -9.61
C VAL A 71 -26.83 1.31 -9.33
N LEU A 72 -26.06 1.07 -8.27
CA LEU A 72 -24.93 1.95 -7.94
C LEU A 72 -23.83 1.75 -8.98
N PRO A 73 -23.25 2.84 -9.49
CA PRO A 73 -22.17 2.77 -10.47
C PRO A 73 -20.93 2.12 -9.83
N PRO A 74 -20.03 1.54 -10.64
CA PRO A 74 -18.74 1.09 -10.15
C PRO A 74 -18.01 2.24 -9.45
N THR A 75 -17.47 1.99 -8.26
CA THR A 75 -16.81 3.02 -7.46
C THR A 75 -15.31 2.72 -7.39
N PRO A 76 -14.47 3.62 -7.91
CA PRO A 76 -13.03 3.49 -7.74
C PRO A 76 -12.63 3.79 -6.29
N MET A 77 -11.70 3.01 -5.78
CA MET A 77 -10.96 3.30 -4.55
C MET A 77 -9.48 3.05 -4.77
N SER A 78 -8.63 3.64 -3.94
CA SER A 78 -7.21 3.38 -3.99
C SER A 78 -6.72 2.68 -2.73
N VAL A 79 -5.80 1.74 -2.91
CA VAL A 79 -5.11 1.04 -1.83
C VAL A 79 -3.61 1.26 -1.94
N MET A 80 -2.92 1.29 -0.79
CA MET A 80 -1.48 1.43 -0.73
C MET A 80 -0.89 0.47 0.29
N THR A 81 0.30 -0.04 0.03
CA THR A 81 1.19 -0.65 1.03
C THR A 81 2.48 0.11 1.07
N PHE A 82 2.98 0.39 2.27
CA PHE A 82 4.19 1.18 2.44
C PHE A 82 4.94 0.81 3.72
N ASN A 83 6.06 0.08 3.59
CA ASN A 83 7.01 -0.05 4.68
C ASN A 83 7.65 1.33 4.90
N VAL A 84 7.34 1.97 6.03
CA VAL A 84 7.77 3.36 6.33
C VAL A 84 9.14 3.43 6.98
N ARG A 85 9.81 2.31 7.18
CA ARG A 85 11.08 2.18 7.92
C ARG A 85 10.98 2.81 9.32
N PHE A 86 11.29 2.06 10.37
CA PHE A 86 11.12 2.52 11.74
C PHE A 86 11.99 3.75 12.08
N ALA A 87 11.42 4.69 12.84
CA ALA A 87 12.01 6.00 13.07
C ALA A 87 13.32 5.99 13.86
N SER A 88 13.53 4.97 14.72
CA SER A 88 14.73 4.87 15.55
C SER A 88 15.93 4.22 14.84
N ALA A 89 15.79 3.88 13.54
CA ALA A 89 16.89 3.36 12.75
C ALA A 89 18.02 4.39 12.60
N ASN A 90 19.26 3.94 12.79
CA ASN A 90 20.41 4.82 12.57
C ASN A 90 20.81 4.81 11.09
N ASP A 91 20.01 5.50 10.28
CA ASP A 91 20.17 5.57 8.82
C ASP A 91 20.90 6.85 8.36
N GLY A 92 21.58 7.57 9.28
CA GLY A 92 22.32 8.79 8.96
C GLY A 92 21.42 9.87 8.37
N TRP A 93 21.72 10.34 7.15
CA TRP A 93 20.91 11.33 6.44
C TRP A 93 19.53 10.83 5.96
N ASN A 94 19.26 9.52 6.09
CA ASN A 94 17.95 8.91 5.81
C ASN A 94 17.16 8.66 7.10
N SER A 95 17.63 9.11 8.28
CA SER A 95 16.88 9.03 9.54
C SER A 95 15.56 9.79 9.43
N TRP A 96 14.59 9.39 10.26
CA TRP A 96 13.23 9.86 10.22
C TRP A 96 13.10 11.38 10.12
N ASP A 97 13.84 12.14 10.92
CA ASP A 97 13.77 13.61 10.95
C ASP A 97 14.09 14.29 9.60
N TYR A 98 14.87 13.64 8.74
CA TYR A 98 15.22 14.16 7.42
C TYR A 98 14.29 13.74 6.28
N ARG A 99 13.48 12.69 6.48
CA ARG A 99 12.62 12.12 5.43
C ARG A 99 11.12 12.21 5.70
N LYS A 100 10.71 12.53 6.94
CA LYS A 100 9.30 12.54 7.35
C LYS A 100 8.40 13.44 6.51
N GLU A 101 8.83 14.66 6.20
CA GLU A 101 8.07 15.58 5.35
C GLU A 101 7.86 15.00 3.95
N HIS A 102 8.91 14.40 3.37
CA HIS A 102 8.82 13.78 2.06
C HIS A 102 7.85 12.59 2.06
N LEU A 103 7.89 11.74 3.09
CA LEU A 103 6.99 10.61 3.24
C LEU A 103 5.53 11.06 3.37
N ILE A 104 5.28 12.04 4.24
CA ILE A 104 3.93 12.57 4.48
C ILE A 104 3.38 13.24 3.21
N ASP A 105 4.17 14.05 2.54
CA ASP A 105 3.78 14.70 1.28
C ASP A 105 3.49 13.67 0.17
N LEU A 106 4.25 12.57 0.11
CA LEU A 106 3.97 11.49 -0.83
C LEU A 106 2.60 10.88 -0.54
N ILE A 107 2.32 10.51 0.70
CA ILE A 107 1.01 9.97 1.08
C ILE A 107 -0.10 10.95 0.75
N ASN A 108 0.07 12.23 1.05
CA ASN A 108 -0.92 13.28 0.78
C ASN A 108 -1.20 13.47 -0.72
N ARG A 109 -0.20 13.28 -1.60
CA ARG A 109 -0.39 13.35 -3.07
C ARG A 109 -1.14 12.15 -3.61
N TYR A 110 -0.84 10.94 -3.13
CA TYR A 110 -1.52 9.73 -3.58
C TYR A 110 -2.88 9.53 -2.93
N LYS A 111 -3.07 10.08 -1.75
CA LYS A 111 -4.32 10.09 -0.98
C LYS A 111 -5.04 8.73 -1.01
N PRO A 112 -4.40 7.63 -0.55
CA PRO A 112 -4.99 6.30 -0.61
C PRO A 112 -6.25 6.22 0.24
N SER A 113 -7.31 5.56 -0.29
CA SER A 113 -8.53 5.32 0.48
C SER A 113 -8.29 4.44 1.70
N VAL A 114 -7.41 3.43 1.55
CA VAL A 114 -6.91 2.59 2.64
C VAL A 114 -5.45 2.28 2.41
N MET A 115 -4.63 2.37 3.46
CA MET A 115 -3.19 2.12 3.40
C MET A 115 -2.75 1.23 4.56
N GLY A 116 -1.97 0.19 4.26
CA GLY A 116 -1.20 -0.58 5.24
C GLY A 116 0.23 -0.05 5.33
N THR A 117 0.70 0.22 6.56
CA THR A 117 2.10 0.58 6.80
C THR A 117 2.78 -0.47 7.65
N GLN A 118 4.08 -0.70 7.45
CA GLN A 118 4.90 -1.63 8.19
C GLN A 118 6.06 -0.87 8.85
N GLU A 119 6.60 -1.43 9.93
CA GLU A 119 7.73 -0.89 10.74
C GLU A 119 7.45 0.44 11.46
N GLY A 120 6.29 1.04 11.32
CA GLY A 120 6.02 2.33 11.97
C GLY A 120 6.05 2.24 13.50
N LEU A 121 6.77 3.15 14.16
CA LEU A 121 6.74 3.31 15.60
C LEU A 121 5.59 4.23 16.03
N LYS A 122 5.16 4.12 17.28
CA LYS A 122 4.00 4.84 17.83
C LYS A 122 4.01 6.33 17.52
N ASP A 123 5.11 7.02 17.83
CA ASP A 123 5.22 8.47 17.65
C ASP A 123 5.37 8.86 16.18
N GLN A 124 6.08 8.04 15.39
CA GLN A 124 6.20 8.18 13.95
C GLN A 124 4.83 8.10 13.27
N LEU A 125 4.02 7.11 13.62
CA LEU A 125 2.67 6.94 13.09
C LEU A 125 1.71 8.04 13.56
N ALA A 126 1.90 8.56 14.76
CA ALA A 126 1.15 9.72 15.25
C ALA A 126 1.51 10.99 14.47
N GLU A 127 2.80 11.21 14.16
CA GLU A 127 3.26 12.34 13.36
C GLU A 127 2.75 12.25 11.92
N ILE A 128 2.81 11.06 11.31
CA ILE A 128 2.20 10.82 9.98
C ILE A 128 0.71 11.19 10.04
N HIS A 129 -0.05 10.59 10.96
CA HIS A 129 -1.49 10.80 11.07
C HIS A 129 -1.87 12.26 11.23
N ALA A 130 -1.15 12.98 12.09
CA ALA A 130 -1.43 14.41 12.38
C ALA A 130 -1.21 15.33 11.17
N ASN A 131 -0.45 14.88 10.16
CA ASN A 131 -0.10 15.68 8.99
C ASN A 131 -0.70 15.13 7.68
N LEU A 132 -1.55 14.12 7.74
CA LEU A 132 -2.33 13.68 6.57
C LEU A 132 -3.45 14.68 6.26
N HIS A 133 -3.64 14.94 4.96
CA HIS A 133 -4.71 15.81 4.49
C HIS A 133 -6.00 15.01 4.28
N GLY A 134 -7.09 15.46 4.87
CA GLY A 134 -8.39 14.80 4.82
C GLY A 134 -8.78 14.18 6.17
N ASN A 135 -9.78 13.33 6.14
CA ASN A 135 -10.36 12.76 7.36
C ASN A 135 -9.85 11.32 7.56
N TYR A 136 -8.53 11.20 7.84
CA TYR A 136 -7.95 9.89 8.11
C TYR A 136 -8.14 9.47 9.56
N GLU A 137 -8.45 8.19 9.72
CA GLU A 137 -8.29 7.47 10.98
C GLU A 137 -7.28 6.33 10.81
N ARG A 138 -6.87 5.72 11.92
CA ARG A 138 -5.94 4.61 11.92
C ARG A 138 -6.34 3.52 12.90
N PHE A 139 -5.96 2.27 12.59
CA PHE A 139 -6.23 1.11 13.41
C PHE A 139 -5.03 0.16 13.45
N GLY A 140 -4.78 -0.44 14.61
CA GLY A 140 -3.70 -1.39 14.86
C GLY A 140 -3.10 -1.21 16.24
N VAL A 141 -2.36 -2.22 16.68
CA VAL A 141 -1.62 -2.23 17.94
C VAL A 141 -0.14 -2.49 17.68
N GLU A 142 0.70 -2.20 18.66
CA GLU A 142 2.11 -2.59 18.61
C GLU A 142 2.25 -4.13 18.65
N ARG A 143 3.19 -4.66 17.89
CA ARG A 143 3.43 -6.11 17.83
C ARG A 143 3.97 -6.68 19.13
N GLU A 144 4.68 -5.84 19.87
CA GLU A 144 5.26 -6.10 21.21
C GLU A 144 5.47 -4.76 21.92
N ALA A 145 5.73 -4.77 23.22
CA ALA A 145 5.90 -3.55 24.01
C ALA A 145 6.99 -2.63 23.43
N ASN A 146 6.63 -1.38 23.12
CA ASN A 146 7.46 -0.39 22.43
C ASN A 146 7.94 -0.84 21.04
N GLY A 147 7.24 -1.78 20.43
CA GLY A 147 7.54 -2.33 19.12
C GLY A 147 6.95 -1.54 17.95
N GLU A 148 7.12 -2.11 16.78
CA GLU A 148 6.57 -1.61 15.54
C GLU A 148 5.09 -2.00 15.40
N PHE A 149 4.41 -1.34 14.46
CA PHE A 149 3.00 -1.55 14.15
C PHE A 149 2.83 -1.98 12.69
N GLU A 150 1.86 -2.85 12.46
CA GLU A 150 1.25 -3.08 11.16
C GLU A 150 0.00 -2.20 11.05
N GLN A 151 0.20 -0.86 10.96
CA GLN A 151 -0.90 0.10 11.05
C GLN A 151 -1.72 0.14 9.76
N ILE A 152 -3.04 0.26 9.89
CA ILE A 152 -3.95 0.57 8.77
C ILE A 152 -4.44 2.02 8.94
N PHE A 153 -4.20 2.86 7.91
CA PHE A 153 -4.79 4.19 7.77
C PHE A 153 -5.93 4.12 6.76
N TYR A 154 -7.01 4.86 7.00
CA TYR A 154 -8.16 4.88 6.10
C TYR A 154 -8.85 6.24 6.07
N ASP A 155 -9.27 6.67 4.87
CA ASP A 155 -10.01 7.90 4.65
C ASP A 155 -11.49 7.67 5.02
N THR A 156 -11.93 8.30 6.10
CA THR A 156 -13.31 8.16 6.61
C THR A 156 -14.35 8.84 5.71
N ASP A 157 -13.95 9.63 4.73
CA ASP A 157 -14.87 10.15 3.71
C ASP A 157 -15.22 9.06 2.68
N VAL A 158 -14.34 8.08 2.48
CA VAL A 158 -14.48 7.00 1.49
C VAL A 158 -15.03 5.72 2.10
N VAL A 159 -14.52 5.33 3.25
CA VAL A 159 -14.89 4.06 3.90
C VAL A 159 -15.40 4.24 5.32
N THR A 160 -16.22 3.30 5.77
CA THR A 160 -16.60 3.13 7.17
C THR A 160 -15.99 1.86 7.69
N LYS A 161 -15.21 1.93 8.77
CA LYS A 161 -14.71 0.73 9.47
C LYS A 161 -15.86 0.09 10.22
N LEU A 162 -16.15 -1.17 9.90
CA LEU A 162 -17.20 -1.96 10.53
C LEU A 162 -16.67 -2.82 11.67
N ASP A 163 -15.48 -3.39 11.47
CA ASP A 163 -14.84 -4.32 12.40
C ASP A 163 -13.32 -4.27 12.21
N GLY A 164 -12.56 -4.86 13.13
CA GLY A 164 -11.11 -4.95 13.02
C GLY A 164 -10.50 -5.71 14.20
N GLY A 165 -9.31 -6.24 13.97
CA GLY A 165 -8.58 -6.99 14.96
C GLY A 165 -7.12 -7.16 14.60
N ASN A 166 -6.42 -7.81 15.53
CA ASN A 166 -5.01 -8.13 15.38
C ASN A 166 -4.80 -9.58 15.80
N TYR A 167 -3.82 -10.25 15.20
CA TYR A 167 -3.35 -11.54 15.64
C TYR A 167 -1.88 -11.72 15.29
N TRP A 168 -1.19 -12.60 16.04
CA TRP A 168 0.24 -12.81 15.89
C TRP A 168 0.53 -14.00 14.97
N LEU A 169 1.56 -13.86 14.18
CA LEU A 169 2.02 -14.90 13.27
C LEU A 169 2.84 -15.94 14.06
N SER A 170 2.10 -16.78 14.78
CA SER A 170 2.64 -17.81 15.67
C SER A 170 1.70 -19.02 15.76
N ASP A 171 2.13 -20.08 16.48
CA ASP A 171 1.27 -21.22 16.74
C ASP A 171 0.11 -20.87 17.68
N ASN A 172 0.22 -19.76 18.42
CA ASN A 172 -0.80 -19.20 19.29
C ASN A 172 -1.16 -17.78 18.88
N PRO A 173 -1.94 -17.58 17.80
CA PRO A 173 -2.15 -16.27 17.20
C PRO A 173 -2.83 -15.22 18.11
N GLU A 174 -3.52 -15.68 19.17
CA GLU A 174 -4.18 -14.79 20.13
C GLU A 174 -3.25 -14.31 21.26
N VAL A 175 -2.01 -14.77 21.30
CA VAL A 175 -1.03 -14.40 22.33
C VAL A 175 -0.10 -13.31 21.79
N PRO A 176 -0.16 -12.09 22.34
CA PRO A 176 0.69 -10.98 21.90
C PRO A 176 2.18 -11.21 22.19
N GLY A 177 3.04 -10.64 21.32
CA GLY A 177 4.47 -10.53 21.56
C GLY A 177 5.25 -11.83 21.47
N VAL A 178 4.70 -12.88 20.86
CA VAL A 178 5.35 -14.20 20.74
C VAL A 178 6.02 -14.35 19.38
N THR A 179 7.29 -14.74 19.36
CA THR A 179 7.99 -15.22 18.16
C THR A 179 7.68 -16.71 17.93
N ALA A 180 7.68 -17.14 16.68
CA ALA A 180 7.46 -18.53 16.32
C ALA A 180 8.24 -18.89 15.05
N TRP A 181 8.39 -20.20 14.81
CA TRP A 181 8.92 -20.77 13.57
C TRP A 181 10.29 -20.21 13.20
N ASP A 182 11.17 -20.14 14.19
CA ASP A 182 12.56 -19.64 14.08
C ASP A 182 12.65 -18.15 13.66
N ALA A 183 11.58 -17.40 13.78
CA ALA A 183 11.60 -15.96 13.54
C ALA A 183 12.34 -15.23 14.67
N PRO A 184 13.33 -14.38 14.37
CA PRO A 184 14.00 -13.55 15.37
C PRO A 184 13.15 -12.37 15.86
N CYS A 185 12.09 -12.02 15.12
CA CYS A 185 11.22 -10.90 15.43
C CYS A 185 9.76 -11.37 15.59
N VAL A 186 9.05 -10.69 16.47
CA VAL A 186 7.59 -10.83 16.54
C VAL A 186 6.97 -10.35 15.23
N ARG A 187 6.03 -11.11 14.68
CA ARG A 187 5.30 -10.76 13.46
C ARG A 187 3.81 -10.89 13.69
N MET A 188 3.04 -10.02 13.06
CA MET A 188 1.61 -9.95 13.28
C MET A 188 0.84 -9.55 12.03
N VAL A 189 -0.46 -9.59 12.16
CA VAL A 189 -1.45 -9.11 11.21
C VAL A 189 -2.34 -8.09 11.90
N THR A 190 -2.60 -6.99 11.24
CA THR A 190 -3.73 -6.09 11.53
C THR A 190 -4.75 -6.22 10.40
N TRP A 191 -6.03 -6.31 10.73
CA TRP A 191 -7.08 -6.36 9.72
C TRP A 191 -8.25 -5.45 10.07
N CYS A 192 -8.92 -4.94 9.05
CA CYS A 192 -10.16 -4.19 9.18
C CYS A 192 -11.18 -4.71 8.15
N LYS A 193 -12.44 -4.75 8.56
CA LYS A 193 -13.58 -4.88 7.66
C LYS A 193 -14.14 -3.50 7.41
N PHE A 194 -14.24 -3.12 6.15
CA PHE A 194 -14.74 -1.82 5.71
C PHE A 194 -16.00 -1.95 4.88
N GLU A 195 -16.74 -0.85 4.82
CA GLU A 195 -17.82 -0.62 3.88
C GLU A 195 -17.51 0.64 3.06
N LEU A 196 -17.58 0.53 1.72
CA LEU A 196 -17.53 1.69 0.84
C LEU A 196 -18.80 2.53 1.01
N LYS A 197 -18.67 3.78 1.43
CA LYS A 197 -19.81 4.67 1.67
C LYS A 197 -20.67 4.89 0.43
N ALA A 198 -20.05 4.97 -0.74
CA ALA A 198 -20.73 5.22 -2.00
C ALA A 198 -21.64 4.07 -2.46
N THR A 199 -21.24 2.82 -2.23
CA THR A 199 -21.91 1.64 -2.78
C THR A 199 -22.42 0.66 -1.74
N ARG A 200 -22.06 0.83 -0.48
CA ARG A 200 -22.34 -0.07 0.66
C ARG A 200 -21.70 -1.46 0.52
N GLN A 201 -20.82 -1.62 -0.46
CA GLN A 201 -20.06 -2.86 -0.63
C GLN A 201 -19.03 -3.01 0.49
N GLN A 202 -18.92 -4.22 1.01
CA GLN A 202 -18.01 -4.52 2.09
C GLN A 202 -16.77 -5.24 1.57
N PHE A 203 -15.65 -5.02 2.23
CA PHE A 203 -14.39 -5.71 1.94
C PHE A 203 -13.54 -5.81 3.21
N VAL A 204 -12.57 -6.71 3.18
CA VAL A 204 -11.57 -6.88 4.25
C VAL A 204 -10.22 -6.40 3.75
N PHE A 205 -9.51 -5.67 4.59
CA PHE A 205 -8.15 -5.21 4.34
C PHE A 205 -7.24 -5.74 5.44
N ILE A 206 -6.22 -6.48 5.05
CA ILE A 206 -5.27 -7.17 5.92
C ILE A 206 -3.89 -6.60 5.64
N ASN A 207 -3.20 -6.13 6.69
CA ASN A 207 -1.85 -5.60 6.64
C ASN A 207 -0.91 -6.46 7.47
N THR A 208 0.29 -6.77 6.94
CA THR A 208 1.26 -7.63 7.60
C THR A 208 2.70 -7.32 7.18
N GLN A 209 3.66 -7.74 8.00
CA GLN A 209 5.06 -7.87 7.64
C GLN A 209 5.55 -9.27 8.00
N PHE A 210 6.09 -9.99 7.01
CA PHE A 210 6.64 -11.32 7.24
C PHE A 210 8.08 -11.25 7.79
N ASP A 211 8.55 -12.38 8.31
CA ASP A 211 9.90 -12.43 8.86
C ASP A 211 10.98 -12.37 7.76
N HIS A 212 11.97 -11.54 7.98
CA HIS A 212 13.05 -11.30 7.02
C HIS A 212 14.13 -12.39 6.98
N ARG A 213 14.17 -13.29 7.99
CA ARG A 213 15.19 -14.35 8.08
C ARG A 213 14.61 -15.74 7.91
N SER A 214 13.54 -16.07 8.63
CA SER A 214 13.01 -17.41 8.65
C SER A 214 12.06 -17.69 7.49
N GLU A 215 12.45 -18.55 6.57
CA GLU A 215 11.53 -19.04 5.53
C GLU A 215 10.41 -19.90 6.14
N LEU A 216 10.71 -20.67 7.18
CA LEU A 216 9.69 -21.45 7.90
C LEU A 216 8.59 -20.54 8.45
N SER A 217 8.99 -19.41 9.05
CA SER A 217 8.05 -18.41 9.54
C SER A 217 7.21 -17.84 8.39
N ARG A 218 7.80 -17.45 7.26
CA ARG A 218 7.06 -16.91 6.11
C ARG A 218 6.04 -17.91 5.56
N VAL A 219 6.43 -19.18 5.40
CA VAL A 219 5.53 -20.23 4.90
C VAL A 219 4.36 -20.46 5.87
N ASN A 220 4.61 -20.55 7.16
CA ASN A 220 3.57 -20.77 8.16
C ASN A 220 2.68 -19.54 8.32
N SER A 221 3.24 -18.34 8.21
CA SER A 221 2.49 -17.07 8.18
C SER A 221 1.49 -17.04 7.02
N ALA A 222 1.93 -17.39 5.82
CA ALA A 222 1.05 -17.47 4.65
C ALA A 222 -0.09 -18.48 4.86
N LYS A 223 0.22 -19.67 5.40
CA LYS A 223 -0.78 -20.70 5.71
C LYS A 223 -1.78 -20.24 6.78
N LEU A 224 -1.30 -19.58 7.83
CA LEU A 224 -2.15 -19.06 8.90
C LEU A 224 -3.09 -17.98 8.38
N ILE A 225 -2.60 -17.00 7.62
CA ILE A 225 -3.43 -15.94 7.03
C ILE A 225 -4.50 -16.54 6.13
N TRP A 226 -4.14 -17.45 5.23
CA TRP A 226 -5.11 -18.09 4.34
C TRP A 226 -6.19 -18.85 5.08
N ARG A 227 -5.80 -19.68 6.06
CA ARG A 227 -6.75 -20.42 6.90
C ARG A 227 -7.73 -19.48 7.62
N ARG A 228 -7.21 -18.40 8.26
CA ARG A 228 -8.07 -17.43 8.94
C ARG A 228 -9.04 -16.73 8.01
N ILE A 229 -8.63 -16.43 6.80
CA ILE A 229 -9.50 -15.85 5.79
C ILE A 229 -10.63 -16.81 5.43
N GLN A 230 -10.33 -18.10 5.25
CA GLN A 230 -11.34 -19.12 4.94
C GLN A 230 -12.31 -19.37 6.10
N ASP A 231 -11.80 -19.37 7.33
CA ASP A 231 -12.60 -19.65 8.52
C ASP A 231 -13.50 -18.45 8.90
N THR A 232 -13.13 -17.22 8.52
CA THR A 232 -13.81 -16.01 9.00
C THR A 232 -14.74 -15.38 7.96
N TRP A 233 -14.38 -15.41 6.69
CA TRP A 233 -15.12 -14.66 5.65
C TRP A 233 -15.58 -15.54 4.50
N GLN A 234 -16.79 -15.24 4.02
CA GLN A 234 -17.38 -15.95 2.89
C GLN A 234 -16.49 -15.92 1.65
N PRO A 235 -16.55 -16.93 0.78
CA PRO A 235 -15.69 -17.03 -0.40
C PRO A 235 -15.78 -15.86 -1.38
N ASP A 236 -16.92 -15.20 -1.46
CA ASP A 236 -17.21 -14.06 -2.32
C ASP A 236 -16.84 -12.71 -1.69
N MET A 237 -16.51 -12.68 -0.38
CA MET A 237 -16.04 -11.46 0.29
C MET A 237 -14.75 -10.95 -0.36
N PRO A 238 -14.72 -9.71 -0.85
CA PRO A 238 -13.50 -9.08 -1.30
C PRO A 238 -12.48 -8.95 -0.16
N VAL A 239 -11.27 -9.46 -0.35
CA VAL A 239 -10.19 -9.44 0.64
C VAL A 239 -8.94 -8.91 -0.02
N PHE A 240 -8.30 -7.92 0.60
CA PHE A 240 -6.95 -7.48 0.29
C PHE A 240 -5.99 -8.01 1.35
N VAL A 241 -4.82 -8.49 0.93
CA VAL A 241 -3.69 -8.79 1.81
C VAL A 241 -2.51 -7.99 1.28
N VAL A 242 -2.10 -7.01 2.07
CA VAL A 242 -1.01 -6.11 1.69
C VAL A 242 0.12 -6.18 2.70
N GLY A 243 1.31 -5.81 2.29
CA GLY A 243 2.43 -5.70 3.21
C GLY A 243 3.79 -5.96 2.58
N ASP A 244 4.79 -5.98 3.46
CA ASP A 244 6.14 -6.43 3.17
C ASP A 244 6.25 -7.93 3.50
N PHE A 245 6.27 -8.76 2.47
CA PHE A 245 6.32 -10.22 2.65
C PHE A 245 7.76 -10.74 2.85
N ASN A 246 8.76 -9.88 2.76
CA ASN A 246 10.16 -10.23 2.94
C ASN A 246 10.60 -11.46 2.13
N THR A 247 9.95 -11.69 1.00
CA THR A 247 10.22 -12.82 0.11
C THR A 247 9.83 -12.44 -1.32
N TYR A 248 10.19 -13.28 -2.25
CA TYR A 248 10.12 -13.01 -3.67
C TYR A 248 9.04 -13.82 -4.39
N ARG A 249 8.62 -13.36 -5.57
CA ARG A 249 7.59 -14.00 -6.41
C ARG A 249 7.91 -15.43 -6.86
N HIS A 250 9.16 -15.83 -6.87
CA HIS A 250 9.57 -17.20 -7.27
C HIS A 250 9.61 -18.19 -6.10
N THR A 251 9.21 -17.79 -4.90
CA THR A 251 9.27 -18.63 -3.70
C THR A 251 8.01 -19.45 -3.48
N SER A 252 8.13 -20.46 -2.62
CA SER A 252 7.01 -21.29 -2.17
C SER A 252 5.90 -20.48 -1.50
N VAL A 253 6.25 -19.41 -0.80
CA VAL A 253 5.31 -18.49 -0.12
C VAL A 253 4.41 -17.80 -1.13
N TYR A 254 5.00 -17.22 -2.17
CA TYR A 254 4.23 -16.56 -3.22
C TYR A 254 3.34 -17.56 -3.97
N SER A 255 3.91 -18.69 -4.35
CA SER A 255 3.15 -19.77 -5.03
C SER A 255 2.00 -20.27 -4.16
N TYR A 256 2.21 -20.43 -2.84
CA TYR A 256 1.14 -20.84 -1.93
C TYR A 256 -0.01 -19.81 -1.88
N LEU A 257 0.30 -18.53 -1.89
CA LEU A 257 -0.72 -17.46 -1.83
C LEU A 257 -1.43 -17.22 -3.16
N THR A 258 -0.78 -17.49 -4.30
CA THR A 258 -1.30 -17.11 -5.63
C THR A 258 -1.73 -18.29 -6.52
N THR A 259 -1.42 -19.53 -6.13
CA THR A 259 -1.72 -20.72 -6.94
C THR A 259 -2.47 -21.75 -6.12
N ASP A 260 -3.55 -22.30 -6.68
CA ASP A 260 -4.29 -23.41 -6.11
C ASP A 260 -4.78 -24.32 -7.25
N ALA A 261 -5.00 -25.61 -6.97
CA ALA A 261 -5.60 -26.56 -7.91
C ALA A 261 -7.05 -26.19 -8.30
N ALA A 262 -7.76 -25.48 -7.39
CA ALA A 262 -9.13 -25.02 -7.60
C ALA A 262 -9.21 -23.59 -8.19
N GLY A 263 -8.07 -22.98 -8.50
CA GLY A 263 -7.94 -21.59 -8.94
C GLY A 263 -7.07 -20.75 -8.00
N PRO A 264 -6.69 -19.53 -8.37
CA PRO A 264 -5.82 -18.69 -7.56
C PRO A 264 -6.51 -18.29 -6.25
N ARG A 265 -5.80 -18.47 -5.12
CA ARG A 265 -6.24 -17.97 -3.80
C ARG A 265 -6.31 -16.46 -3.79
N PHE A 266 -5.22 -15.85 -4.28
CA PHE A 266 -5.11 -14.41 -4.50
C PHE A 266 -4.56 -14.12 -5.89
N ALA A 267 -4.97 -12.99 -6.44
CA ALA A 267 -4.30 -12.35 -7.56
C ALA A 267 -3.42 -11.21 -7.03
N GLU A 268 -2.32 -10.93 -7.71
CA GLU A 268 -1.46 -9.80 -7.39
C GLU A 268 -1.84 -8.61 -8.27
N ALA A 269 -2.09 -7.46 -7.64
CA ALA A 269 -2.51 -6.24 -8.32
C ALA A 269 -1.51 -5.84 -9.43
N TRP A 270 -0.19 -5.97 -9.20
CA TRP A 270 0.82 -5.68 -10.21
C TRP A 270 0.70 -6.51 -11.48
N LYS A 271 0.32 -7.77 -11.36
CA LYS A 271 0.21 -8.70 -12.50
C LYS A 271 -1.11 -8.61 -13.25
N THR A 272 -2.15 -8.08 -12.61
CA THR A 272 -3.51 -8.10 -13.13
C THR A 272 -4.05 -6.72 -13.50
N ALA A 273 -3.30 -5.67 -13.19
CA ALA A 273 -3.69 -4.31 -13.53
C ALA A 273 -3.81 -4.10 -15.05
N ASP A 274 -4.82 -3.36 -15.47
CA ASP A 274 -4.94 -2.90 -16.86
C ASP A 274 -3.73 -2.04 -17.25
N LYS A 275 -3.15 -1.31 -16.27
CA LYS A 275 -1.97 -0.46 -16.46
C LYS A 275 -1.02 -0.57 -15.28
N THR A 276 0.23 -0.91 -15.53
CA THR A 276 1.33 -0.76 -14.58
C THR A 276 2.06 0.56 -14.84
N ILE A 277 2.47 1.25 -13.77
CA ILE A 277 3.16 2.54 -13.82
C ILE A 277 4.48 2.41 -13.07
N GLY A 278 5.56 2.84 -13.71
CA GLY A 278 6.91 2.67 -13.22
C GLY A 278 7.57 1.42 -13.82
N ASP A 279 8.88 1.52 -14.03
CA ASP A 279 9.70 0.48 -14.67
C ASP A 279 10.63 -0.18 -13.65
N VAL A 280 10.14 -0.34 -12.43
CA VAL A 280 10.95 -0.86 -11.34
C VAL A 280 10.51 -2.26 -10.99
N SER A 281 11.44 -3.18 -11.08
CA SER A 281 11.23 -4.58 -10.81
C SER A 281 11.43 -4.97 -9.33
N TYR A 282 11.72 -4.02 -8.45
CA TYR A 282 11.94 -4.23 -7.01
C TYR A 282 11.24 -3.15 -6.17
N THR A 283 10.91 -3.49 -4.93
CA THR A 283 10.29 -2.55 -3.98
C THR A 283 11.22 -2.19 -2.82
N TYR A 284 12.15 -3.06 -2.42
CA TYR A 284 13.20 -2.74 -1.46
C TYR A 284 14.47 -2.28 -2.18
N HIS A 285 14.90 -1.05 -1.92
CA HIS A 285 16.10 -0.47 -2.54
C HIS A 285 17.21 -0.11 -1.53
N GLY A 286 16.95 -0.22 -0.22
CA GLY A 286 17.96 -0.01 0.81
C GLY A 286 18.67 1.35 0.72
N TRP A 287 17.94 2.42 0.40
CA TRP A 287 18.39 3.79 0.15
C TRP A 287 19.18 4.01 -1.16
N ALA A 288 19.43 2.97 -1.95
CA ALA A 288 20.19 3.11 -3.21
C ALA A 288 19.40 3.77 -4.33
N GLY A 289 18.07 3.59 -4.33
CA GLY A 289 17.19 4.17 -5.34
C GLY A 289 17.41 3.63 -6.74
N VAL A 290 16.77 4.27 -7.72
CA VAL A 290 16.87 3.91 -9.15
C VAL A 290 18.07 4.54 -9.85
N ASP A 291 18.69 5.58 -9.27
CA ASP A 291 19.65 6.45 -9.93
C ASP A 291 21.12 5.96 -9.87
N ASN A 292 21.36 4.82 -9.24
CA ASN A 292 22.72 4.25 -9.12
C ASN A 292 23.08 3.37 -10.34
N ASP A 293 23.52 4.02 -11.41
CA ASP A 293 23.75 3.40 -12.72
C ASP A 293 24.96 2.46 -12.82
N GLY A 294 25.88 2.47 -11.87
CA GLY A 294 27.16 1.77 -12.03
C GLY A 294 27.26 0.38 -11.41
N GLU A 295 26.44 0.04 -10.44
CA GLU A 295 26.57 -1.23 -9.67
C GLU A 295 25.38 -2.20 -9.78
N LYS A 296 24.43 -1.85 -10.61
CA LYS A 296 23.14 -2.58 -10.79
C LYS A 296 23.30 -3.97 -11.41
N ALA A 297 24.33 -4.19 -12.19
CA ALA A 297 24.45 -5.42 -12.99
C ALA A 297 24.68 -6.69 -12.14
N ALA A 298 25.34 -6.60 -10.99
CA ALA A 298 25.57 -7.75 -10.12
C ALA A 298 24.36 -8.08 -9.22
N ASP A 299 23.50 -7.10 -8.99
CA ASP A 299 22.31 -7.21 -8.16
C ASP A 299 21.01 -7.34 -8.97
N VAL A 300 21.11 -7.51 -10.28
CA VAL A 300 19.97 -7.67 -11.21
C VAL A 300 19.08 -8.87 -10.87
N VAL A 301 19.61 -9.87 -10.18
CA VAL A 301 18.79 -10.96 -9.61
C VAL A 301 17.82 -10.45 -8.54
N ARG A 302 18.10 -9.30 -7.91
CA ARG A 302 17.15 -8.60 -7.03
C ARG A 302 16.05 -7.91 -7.82
N ALA A 303 16.35 -7.56 -9.04
CA ALA A 303 15.53 -6.69 -9.86
C ALA A 303 14.18 -7.29 -10.28
N ALA A 304 13.99 -8.58 -10.28
CA ALA A 304 12.71 -9.19 -10.66
C ALA A 304 11.72 -9.33 -9.48
N ASN A 305 11.98 -8.68 -8.33
CA ASN A 305 11.44 -9.18 -7.08
C ASN A 305 10.86 -8.11 -6.18
N HIS A 306 9.59 -7.77 -6.41
CA HIS A 306 8.83 -7.10 -5.36
C HIS A 306 8.77 -8.01 -4.14
N ILE A 307 9.07 -7.47 -2.97
CA ILE A 307 8.84 -8.11 -1.67
C ILE A 307 7.63 -7.49 -0.96
N ASP A 308 7.21 -6.30 -1.41
CA ASP A 308 5.97 -5.68 -1.01
C ASP A 308 4.89 -6.01 -2.06
N TRP A 309 3.70 -6.44 -1.62
CA TRP A 309 2.63 -6.86 -2.52
C TRP A 309 1.28 -6.29 -2.08
N ILE A 310 0.42 -6.05 -3.09
CA ILE A 310 -1.02 -5.90 -2.92
C ILE A 310 -1.65 -7.15 -3.56
N LEU A 311 -2.02 -8.10 -2.70
CA LEU A 311 -2.75 -9.28 -3.09
C LEU A 311 -4.24 -9.05 -2.85
N TYR A 312 -5.09 -9.62 -3.71
CA TYR A 312 -6.52 -9.55 -3.52
C TYR A 312 -7.19 -10.85 -3.92
N ARG A 313 -8.29 -11.22 -3.24
CA ARG A 313 -9.10 -12.36 -3.64
C ARG A 313 -9.71 -12.04 -5.00
N PRO A 314 -9.50 -12.90 -6.03
CA PRO A 314 -10.03 -12.66 -7.36
C PRO A 314 -11.56 -12.86 -7.37
N THR A 315 -12.25 -11.79 -7.10
CA THR A 315 -13.70 -11.64 -7.22
C THR A 315 -14.03 -10.83 -8.47
N THR A 316 -15.15 -10.17 -8.50
CA THR A 316 -15.54 -9.26 -9.59
C THR A 316 -14.79 -7.92 -9.58
N MET A 317 -13.86 -7.68 -8.63
CA MET A 317 -13.04 -6.47 -8.59
C MET A 317 -12.06 -6.40 -9.77
N LYS A 318 -11.80 -5.19 -10.25
CA LYS A 318 -10.87 -4.91 -11.32
C LYS A 318 -9.76 -3.97 -10.85
N VAL A 319 -8.51 -4.32 -11.12
CA VAL A 319 -7.38 -3.42 -10.87
C VAL A 319 -7.16 -2.56 -12.11
N LEU A 320 -7.47 -1.26 -12.00
CA LEU A 320 -7.33 -0.30 -13.10
C LEU A 320 -5.87 0.07 -13.33
N SER A 321 -5.14 0.32 -12.25
CA SER A 321 -3.73 0.61 -12.35
C SER A 321 -3.00 0.21 -11.08
N THR A 322 -1.72 -0.11 -11.22
CA THR A 322 -0.79 -0.32 -10.10
C THR A 322 0.50 0.42 -10.38
N GLN A 323 1.04 1.07 -9.36
CA GLN A 323 2.27 1.84 -9.45
C GLN A 323 3.23 1.45 -8.32
N VAL A 324 4.50 1.22 -8.65
CA VAL A 324 5.61 1.33 -7.70
C VAL A 324 6.05 2.78 -7.71
N VAL A 325 5.95 3.45 -6.55
CA VAL A 325 6.20 4.89 -6.45
C VAL A 325 7.67 5.13 -6.12
N THR A 326 8.44 5.52 -7.11
CA THR A 326 9.91 5.68 -7.03
C THR A 326 10.34 7.13 -6.81
N GLU A 327 9.44 7.98 -6.34
CA GLU A 327 9.72 9.40 -6.17
C GLU A 327 10.84 9.67 -5.17
N SER A 328 11.75 10.54 -5.55
CA SER A 328 12.82 11.04 -4.70
C SER A 328 12.84 12.58 -4.67
N ARG A 329 13.41 13.15 -3.62
CA ARG A 329 13.70 14.58 -3.51
C ARG A 329 15.20 14.77 -3.35
N ASN A 330 15.85 15.40 -4.35
CA ASN A 330 17.31 15.58 -4.35
C ASN A 330 18.08 14.27 -4.13
N GLY A 331 17.63 13.18 -4.77
CA GLY A 331 18.23 11.85 -4.63
C GLY A 331 17.99 11.16 -3.29
N ARG A 332 17.07 11.69 -2.46
CA ARG A 332 16.67 11.07 -1.19
C ARG A 332 15.26 10.48 -1.28
N TYR A 333 15.09 9.33 -0.69
CA TYR A 333 13.83 8.59 -0.69
C TYR A 333 13.10 8.71 0.65
N PRO A 334 11.76 8.63 0.65
CA PRO A 334 10.96 8.73 1.87
C PRO A 334 11.10 7.50 2.78
N SER A 335 11.46 6.35 2.24
CA SER A 335 11.77 5.10 2.92
C SER A 335 12.83 4.33 2.13
N ASP A 336 13.36 3.24 2.67
CA ASP A 336 14.20 2.28 1.97
C ASP A 336 13.38 1.26 1.14
N HIS A 337 12.05 1.35 1.24
CA HIS A 337 11.09 0.69 0.36
C HIS A 337 10.35 1.71 -0.52
N TYR A 338 9.98 1.30 -1.72
CA TYR A 338 9.02 2.02 -2.55
C TYR A 338 7.59 1.57 -2.19
N PRO A 339 6.66 2.49 -1.94
CA PRO A 339 5.27 2.11 -1.76
C PRO A 339 4.68 1.59 -3.07
N ILE A 340 3.71 0.66 -2.93
CA ILE A 340 2.87 0.25 -4.05
C ILE A 340 1.50 0.88 -3.86
N HIS A 341 1.02 1.54 -4.90
CA HIS A 341 -0.30 2.14 -4.97
C HIS A 341 -1.11 1.49 -6.09
N ALA A 342 -2.37 1.13 -5.81
CA ALA A 342 -3.27 0.54 -6.80
C ALA A 342 -4.63 1.21 -6.79
N ASN A 343 -5.19 1.45 -7.98
CA ASN A 343 -6.57 1.89 -8.18
C ASN A 343 -7.44 0.69 -8.50
N ILE A 344 -8.46 0.47 -7.69
CA ILE A 344 -9.34 -0.68 -7.73
C ILE A 344 -10.75 -0.19 -8.09
N LEU A 345 -11.41 -0.89 -9.00
CA LEU A 345 -12.80 -0.69 -9.32
C LEU A 345 -13.62 -1.82 -8.69
N PHE A 346 -14.52 -1.44 -7.79
CA PHE A 346 -15.51 -2.39 -7.27
C PHE A 346 -16.63 -2.59 -8.31
N PRO A 347 -17.16 -3.79 -8.44
CA PRO A 347 -18.24 -4.07 -9.38
C PRO A 347 -19.48 -3.23 -9.04
N SER A 348 -20.32 -3.04 -10.05
CA SER A 348 -21.65 -2.51 -9.78
C SER A 348 -22.49 -3.57 -9.04
N THR A 349 -23.49 -3.13 -8.30
CA THR A 349 -24.43 -4.08 -7.61
C THR A 349 -25.20 -4.98 -8.58
N LYS A 350 -25.14 -4.73 -9.89
CA LYS A 350 -25.71 -5.61 -10.94
C LYS A 350 -24.87 -6.87 -11.17
N ASP A 351 -23.58 -6.80 -10.91
CA ASP A 351 -22.63 -7.85 -11.29
C ASP A 351 -22.40 -8.84 -10.14
N VAL A 352 -23.06 -8.63 -9.00
CA VAL A 352 -23.04 -9.56 -7.87
C VAL A 352 -24.16 -10.59 -8.08
N PRO A 353 -23.85 -11.88 -8.26
CA PRO A 353 -24.87 -12.94 -8.32
C PRO A 353 -25.66 -12.94 -7.01
N VAL A 354 -26.98 -12.97 -7.10
CA VAL A 354 -27.93 -13.11 -5.97
C VAL A 354 -28.04 -14.56 -5.58
#